data_45f50fcb604abb8a9fbb8071e3eb9c97
#
_entry.id   45f50fcb604abb8a9fbb8071e3eb9c97
#
_cell.length_a   1.000
_cell.length_b   1.000
_cell.length_c   1.000
_cell.angle_alpha   90.00
_cell.angle_beta   90.00
_cell.angle_gamma   90.00
#
_symmetry.space_group_name_H-M   'P 1'
#
loop_
_entity.id
_entity.type
_entity.pdbx_description
1 polymer ?
#
loop_
_entity_poly.entity_id
_entity_poly.type
_entity_poly.pdbx_seq_one_letter_code
_entity_poly.pdbx_strand_id
1 'polypeptide(L)'
;MKKIICLALLFVVSSALFAEEIITPGTVRGTAQRQGIPIYVADFRGGPVSIAEVVRKDLNIHGGFTVPRISQADATKLSNADYAQGSIHFQNWRNLGCALIGKGEVNGSTLTFRLYNTSNGSAVMSKTYSMGSVSPRRVGHAVANDIVQDVLKLKGFFQSRLLFASGRGRAKNIVMTDILGGDRKTLTSGADLNTFPDWYPDHKNILYTSYRDNRAVIYKLDLTTGKNQKLLAMPGMNTSGAISPDGRQLAAILDKDGFPELYTYALSGGGHKRLTRGRENESSPSWSPDSRQIVFSSDEGKNPQIYIMSASGGSKKRICRNVSRYCTSPAWSPDGKKIAYVAQIGANYEICVCDLSSGNSVNVTNNPSNDEFPCWAADSRHIVFSRASSSIVIIDSETGKETTLVSGGADTAPALEP
;
A
#
# COMPACT_ATOMS: atom_id res chain seq x y z
N MET A 1 52.09 -46.84 -6.39
CA MET A 1 51.58 -45.84 -5.45
C MET A 1 50.95 -44.72 -6.25
N LYS A 2 49.63 -44.80 -6.42
CA LYS A 2 48.81 -43.82 -7.19
C LYS A 2 48.34 -42.72 -6.27
N LYS A 3 48.71 -41.46 -6.58
CA LYS A 3 48.18 -40.29 -5.91
C LYS A 3 46.82 -39.95 -6.54
N ILE A 4 45.78 -39.95 -5.72
CA ILE A 4 44.45 -39.46 -6.04
C ILE A 4 44.45 -37.96 -5.71
N ILE A 5 44.25 -37.14 -6.76
CA ILE A 5 44.05 -35.68 -6.58
C ILE A 5 42.55 -35.47 -6.49
N CYS A 6 42.06 -35.07 -5.26
CA CYS A 6 40.72 -34.60 -5.06
C CYS A 6 40.63 -33.13 -5.47
N LEU A 7 39.87 -32.84 -6.52
CA LEU A 7 39.54 -31.49 -6.94
C LEU A 7 38.36 -31.01 -6.12
N ALA A 8 38.60 -30.16 -5.13
CA ALA A 8 37.55 -29.46 -4.38
C ALA A 8 37.08 -28.26 -5.18
N LEU A 9 35.84 -28.32 -5.67
CA LEU A 9 35.15 -27.14 -6.21
C LEU A 9 34.81 -26.19 -5.04
N LEU A 10 35.52 -25.08 -4.98
CA LEU A 10 35.13 -23.94 -4.12
C LEU A 10 33.96 -23.22 -4.77
N PHE A 11 32.78 -23.38 -4.18
CA PHE A 11 31.67 -22.43 -4.39
C PHE A 11 32.00 -21.13 -3.64
N VAL A 12 32.42 -20.11 -4.36
CA VAL A 12 32.52 -18.76 -3.82
C VAL A 12 31.10 -18.20 -3.77
N VAL A 13 30.45 -18.31 -2.62
CA VAL A 13 29.26 -17.51 -2.28
C VAL A 13 29.77 -16.11 -2.01
N SER A 14 29.61 -15.20 -2.98
CA SER A 14 29.85 -13.77 -2.74
C SER A 14 28.76 -13.25 -1.81
N SER A 15 29.02 -13.26 -0.51
CA SER A 15 28.29 -12.44 0.45
C SER A 15 28.61 -10.97 0.11
N ALA A 16 27.66 -10.28 -0.55
CA ALA A 16 27.71 -8.84 -0.66
C ALA A 16 27.57 -8.27 0.76
N LEU A 17 28.67 -7.84 1.33
CA LEU A 17 28.70 -6.99 2.51
C LEU A 17 27.92 -5.71 2.17
N PHE A 18 26.73 -5.55 2.78
CA PHE A 18 26.07 -4.26 2.81
C PHE A 18 26.87 -3.35 3.74
N ALA A 19 27.61 -2.39 3.14
CA ALA A 19 28.18 -1.30 3.92
C ALA A 19 27.00 -0.52 4.55
N GLU A 20 27.00 -0.40 5.87
CA GLU A 20 26.14 0.53 6.59
C GLU A 20 26.53 1.96 6.20
N GLU A 21 25.79 2.55 5.27
CA GLU A 21 25.88 3.99 5.00
C GLU A 21 25.16 4.74 6.12
N ILE A 22 25.92 5.57 6.84
CA ILE A 22 25.35 6.57 7.74
C ILE A 22 24.58 7.57 6.90
N ILE A 23 23.25 7.55 7.02
CA ILE A 23 22.36 8.39 6.22
C ILE A 23 22.45 9.81 6.74
N THR A 24 23.06 10.69 5.94
CA THR A 24 22.93 12.13 6.10
C THR A 24 21.57 12.58 5.57
N PRO A 25 20.91 13.61 6.18
CA PRO A 25 19.65 14.16 5.68
C PRO A 25 19.79 14.50 4.18
N GLY A 26 18.94 13.90 3.35
CA GLY A 26 18.95 14.07 1.90
C GLY A 26 19.48 12.89 1.07
N THR A 27 19.97 11.82 1.70
CA THR A 27 20.42 10.64 0.95
C THR A 27 19.24 9.74 0.62
N VAL A 28 18.81 9.75 -0.62
CA VAL A 28 17.95 8.70 -1.19
C VAL A 28 18.81 7.46 -1.39
N ARG A 29 18.33 6.28 -1.00
CA ARG A 29 19.02 5.03 -1.29
C ARG A 29 19.30 4.96 -2.79
N GLY A 30 20.57 5.05 -3.19
CA GLY A 30 21.01 4.82 -4.56
C GLY A 30 20.69 3.37 -4.91
N THR A 31 19.59 3.17 -5.64
CA THR A 31 19.14 1.87 -6.07
C THR A 31 20.01 1.38 -7.20
N ALA A 32 20.82 0.37 -6.97
CA ALA A 32 21.10 -0.59 -8.03
C ALA A 32 19.73 -1.16 -8.41
N GLN A 33 19.10 -0.67 -9.48
CA GLN A 33 17.81 -1.15 -9.96
C GLN A 33 17.96 -2.65 -10.23
N ARG A 34 17.43 -3.49 -9.32
CA ARG A 34 17.22 -4.90 -9.64
C ARG A 34 16.26 -4.91 -10.82
N GLN A 35 16.74 -5.30 -11.99
CA GLN A 35 15.90 -5.46 -13.16
C GLN A 35 14.79 -6.46 -12.82
N GLY A 36 13.53 -6.01 -12.83
CA GLY A 36 12.39 -6.89 -12.60
C GLY A 36 12.31 -7.99 -13.67
N ILE A 37 11.66 -9.10 -13.35
CA ILE A 37 11.47 -10.22 -14.29
C ILE A 37 10.65 -9.73 -15.49
N PRO A 38 11.15 -9.82 -16.74
CA PRO A 38 10.41 -9.41 -17.93
C PRO A 38 9.20 -10.33 -18.16
N ILE A 39 8.00 -9.80 -17.98
CA ILE A 39 6.74 -10.52 -18.10
C ILE A 39 5.76 -9.77 -19.01
N TYR A 40 5.11 -10.49 -19.92
CA TYR A 40 3.99 -9.95 -20.68
C TYR A 40 2.77 -10.85 -20.54
N VAL A 41 1.60 -10.25 -20.41
CA VAL A 41 0.32 -10.95 -20.37
C VAL A 41 -0.44 -10.54 -21.63
N ALA A 42 -0.60 -11.49 -22.54
CA ALA A 42 -1.32 -11.27 -23.80
C ALA A 42 -2.82 -11.16 -23.55
N ASP A 43 -3.54 -10.49 -24.44
CA ASP A 43 -4.98 -10.39 -24.34
C ASP A 43 -5.64 -11.77 -24.35
N PHE A 44 -6.68 -11.91 -23.56
CA PHE A 44 -7.31 -13.21 -23.33
C PHE A 44 -8.31 -13.52 -24.45
N ARG A 45 -8.20 -14.74 -25.01
CA ARG A 45 -9.11 -15.25 -26.02
C ARG A 45 -10.54 -15.32 -25.46
N GLY A 46 -11.51 -14.80 -26.18
CA GLY A 46 -12.93 -14.84 -25.79
C GLY A 46 -13.30 -13.96 -24.61
N GLY A 47 -12.37 -13.19 -24.06
CA GLY A 47 -12.57 -12.34 -22.90
C GLY A 47 -12.43 -10.86 -23.15
N PRO A 48 -12.86 -10.01 -22.19
CA PRO A 48 -12.60 -8.58 -22.24
C PRO A 48 -11.09 -8.26 -22.22
N VAL A 49 -10.65 -7.39 -23.12
CA VAL A 49 -9.24 -6.90 -23.19
C VAL A 49 -8.82 -6.27 -21.87
N SER A 50 -9.74 -5.65 -21.15
CA SER A 50 -9.49 -4.99 -19.86
C SER A 50 -8.89 -5.90 -18.79
N ILE A 51 -9.10 -7.21 -18.83
CA ILE A 51 -8.51 -8.13 -17.81
C ILE A 51 -6.99 -8.17 -17.96
N ALA A 52 -6.47 -8.46 -19.14
CA ALA A 52 -5.04 -8.53 -19.38
C ALA A 52 -4.35 -7.17 -19.19
N GLU A 53 -5.04 -6.08 -19.54
CA GLU A 53 -4.56 -4.71 -19.31
C GLU A 53 -4.38 -4.41 -17.81
N VAL A 54 -5.34 -4.80 -16.98
CA VAL A 54 -5.26 -4.66 -15.52
C VAL A 54 -4.07 -5.46 -14.99
N VAL A 55 -3.91 -6.72 -15.42
CA VAL A 55 -2.76 -7.55 -15.00
C VAL A 55 -1.44 -6.88 -15.35
N ARG A 56 -1.29 -6.38 -16.58
CA ARG A 56 -0.06 -5.68 -17.00
C ARG A 56 0.23 -4.43 -16.16
N LYS A 57 -0.81 -3.63 -15.84
CA LYS A 57 -0.66 -2.45 -14.99
C LYS A 57 -0.25 -2.81 -13.57
N ASP A 58 -0.89 -3.80 -12.96
CA ASP A 58 -0.56 -4.27 -11.61
C ASP A 58 0.89 -4.79 -11.53
N LEU A 59 1.29 -5.66 -12.45
CA LEU A 59 2.65 -6.19 -12.49
C LEU A 59 3.69 -5.09 -12.71
N ASN A 60 3.33 -4.06 -13.50
CA ASN A 60 4.21 -2.91 -13.67
C ASN A 60 4.38 -2.07 -12.40
N ILE A 61 3.38 -2.00 -11.52
CA ILE A 61 3.50 -1.32 -10.21
C ILE A 61 4.48 -2.06 -9.31
N HIS A 62 4.44 -3.37 -9.28
CA HIS A 62 5.10 -4.20 -8.27
C HIS A 62 6.64 -4.09 -8.24
N GLY A 63 7.30 -3.48 -9.19
CA GLY A 63 8.78 -3.36 -9.18
C GLY A 63 9.57 -4.68 -9.31
N GLY A 64 9.02 -5.83 -8.92
CA GLY A 64 9.61 -7.16 -9.12
C GLY A 64 9.45 -7.66 -10.55
N PHE A 65 8.66 -6.97 -11.35
CA PHE A 65 8.43 -7.28 -12.77
C PHE A 65 8.73 -6.06 -13.65
N THR A 66 9.08 -6.35 -14.90
CA THR A 66 9.16 -5.36 -15.97
C THR A 66 8.23 -5.80 -17.10
N VAL A 67 7.27 -4.94 -17.47
CA VAL A 67 6.39 -5.21 -18.61
C VAL A 67 7.03 -4.64 -19.87
N PRO A 68 7.52 -5.47 -20.82
CA PRO A 68 8.12 -5.01 -22.06
C PRO A 68 7.15 -4.13 -22.86
N ARG A 69 7.67 -3.08 -23.51
CA ARG A 69 6.88 -2.21 -24.38
C ARG A 69 6.64 -2.88 -25.72
N ILE A 70 5.60 -3.71 -25.80
CA ILE A 70 5.18 -4.40 -27.02
C ILE A 70 3.97 -3.65 -27.58
N SER A 71 3.98 -3.35 -28.90
CA SER A 71 2.81 -2.73 -29.52
C SER A 71 1.61 -3.68 -29.46
N GLN A 72 0.41 -3.12 -29.32
CA GLN A 72 -0.83 -3.92 -29.32
C GLN A 72 -0.96 -4.75 -30.61
N ALA A 73 -0.52 -4.21 -31.75
CA ALA A 73 -0.55 -4.90 -33.04
C ALA A 73 0.36 -6.13 -33.05
N ASP A 74 1.61 -6.00 -32.55
CA ASP A 74 2.56 -7.12 -32.49
C ASP A 74 2.09 -8.21 -31.51
N ALA A 75 1.62 -7.81 -30.33
CA ALA A 75 1.10 -8.73 -29.33
C ALA A 75 -0.12 -9.51 -29.86
N THR A 76 -1.04 -8.82 -30.54
CA THR A 76 -2.23 -9.45 -31.15
C THR A 76 -1.83 -10.39 -32.29
N LYS A 77 -0.91 -9.98 -33.17
CA LYS A 77 -0.39 -10.82 -34.26
C LYS A 77 0.22 -12.11 -33.73
N LEU A 78 1.10 -12.04 -32.72
CA LEU A 78 1.72 -13.22 -32.12
C LEU A 78 0.69 -14.11 -31.42
N SER A 79 -0.24 -13.52 -30.67
CA SER A 79 -1.29 -14.29 -29.99
C SER A 79 -2.18 -15.04 -30.97
N ASN A 80 -2.57 -14.41 -32.08
CA ASN A 80 -3.38 -15.03 -33.12
C ASN A 80 -2.63 -16.17 -33.82
N ALA A 81 -1.31 -16.01 -34.07
CA ALA A 81 -0.47 -17.08 -34.63
C ALA A 81 -0.38 -18.30 -33.70
N ASP A 82 -0.19 -18.05 -32.38
CA ASP A 82 -0.18 -19.11 -31.36
C ASP A 82 -1.52 -19.88 -31.33
N TYR A 83 -2.65 -19.16 -31.37
CA TYR A 83 -3.97 -19.80 -31.36
C TYR A 83 -4.27 -20.58 -32.68
N ALA A 84 -3.89 -20.02 -33.82
CA ALA A 84 -4.11 -20.68 -35.09
C ALA A 84 -3.36 -21.99 -35.21
N GLN A 85 -2.17 -22.09 -34.65
CA GLN A 85 -1.32 -23.30 -34.71
C GLN A 85 -1.52 -24.22 -33.49
N GLY A 86 -2.34 -23.83 -32.50
CA GLY A 86 -2.60 -24.62 -31.30
C GLY A 86 -1.38 -24.77 -30.38
N SER A 87 -0.32 -23.97 -30.61
CA SER A 87 0.92 -24.02 -29.84
C SER A 87 1.53 -22.62 -29.70
N ILE A 88 2.21 -22.36 -28.56
CA ILE A 88 2.87 -21.07 -28.28
C ILE A 88 4.27 -21.09 -28.91
N HIS A 89 4.54 -20.08 -29.74
CA HIS A 89 5.87 -19.88 -30.33
C HIS A 89 6.75 -19.06 -29.37
N PHE A 90 7.27 -19.69 -28.33
CA PHE A 90 8.03 -19.06 -27.27
C PHE A 90 9.21 -18.21 -27.75
N GLN A 91 9.88 -18.59 -28.85
CA GLN A 91 10.99 -17.83 -29.42
C GLN A 91 10.58 -16.43 -29.85
N ASN A 92 9.39 -16.28 -30.43
CA ASN A 92 8.89 -14.97 -30.85
C ASN A 92 8.68 -14.04 -29.65
N TRP A 93 8.17 -14.54 -28.53
CA TRP A 93 8.01 -13.78 -27.30
C TRP A 93 9.35 -13.44 -26.65
N ARG A 94 10.33 -14.35 -26.69
CA ARG A 94 11.72 -14.06 -26.25
C ARG A 94 12.35 -12.92 -27.03
N ASN A 95 12.17 -12.91 -28.35
CA ASN A 95 12.70 -11.86 -29.22
C ASN A 95 12.13 -10.48 -28.89
N LEU A 96 10.95 -10.41 -28.25
CA LEU A 96 10.36 -9.20 -27.71
C LEU A 96 10.76 -8.91 -26.24
N GLY A 97 11.72 -9.66 -25.70
CA GLY A 97 12.26 -9.45 -24.37
C GLY A 97 11.43 -10.06 -23.24
N CYS A 98 10.51 -10.98 -23.52
CA CYS A 98 9.69 -11.64 -22.49
C CYS A 98 10.42 -12.88 -21.93
N ALA A 99 10.69 -12.90 -20.62
CA ALA A 99 11.11 -14.12 -19.92
C ALA A 99 9.90 -15.00 -19.54
N LEU A 100 8.78 -14.36 -19.24
CA LEU A 100 7.50 -15.00 -18.94
C LEU A 100 6.41 -14.50 -19.88
N ILE A 101 5.51 -15.40 -20.32
CA ILE A 101 4.34 -15.07 -21.12
C ILE A 101 3.07 -15.65 -20.50
N GLY A 102 2.10 -14.77 -20.19
CA GLY A 102 0.77 -15.15 -19.72
C GLY A 102 -0.22 -15.27 -20.87
N LYS A 103 -0.98 -16.35 -20.91
CA LYS A 103 -2.08 -16.60 -21.85
C LYS A 103 -3.35 -16.95 -21.09
N GLY A 104 -4.47 -16.39 -21.52
CA GLY A 104 -5.78 -16.65 -20.93
C GLY A 104 -6.83 -16.98 -21.97
N GLU A 105 -7.77 -17.84 -21.60
CA GLU A 105 -8.92 -18.21 -22.41
C GLU A 105 -10.19 -18.14 -21.56
N VAL A 106 -11.19 -17.42 -22.06
CA VAL A 106 -12.50 -17.27 -21.41
C VAL A 106 -13.51 -18.15 -22.12
N ASN A 107 -14.08 -19.10 -21.38
CA ASN A 107 -15.14 -19.99 -21.82
C ASN A 107 -16.36 -19.80 -20.91
N GLY A 108 -17.41 -19.17 -21.41
CA GLY A 108 -18.58 -18.80 -20.60
C GLY A 108 -18.19 -17.90 -19.44
N SER A 109 -18.43 -18.33 -18.20
CA SER A 109 -18.12 -17.59 -16.99
C SER A 109 -16.78 -17.98 -16.33
N THR A 110 -15.90 -18.65 -17.06
CA THR A 110 -14.63 -19.16 -16.52
C THR A 110 -13.46 -18.66 -17.35
N LEU A 111 -12.47 -18.04 -16.69
CA LEU A 111 -11.16 -17.73 -17.26
C LEU A 111 -10.19 -18.82 -16.85
N THR A 112 -9.55 -19.48 -17.83
CA THR A 112 -8.37 -20.33 -17.60
C THR A 112 -7.12 -19.52 -17.96
N PHE A 113 -6.23 -19.30 -17.00
CA PHE A 113 -4.97 -18.58 -17.20
C PHE A 113 -3.78 -19.49 -16.99
N ARG A 114 -2.77 -19.36 -17.87
CA ARG A 114 -1.49 -20.06 -17.78
C ARG A 114 -0.33 -19.10 -17.98
N LEU A 115 0.69 -19.24 -17.15
CA LEU A 115 1.95 -18.52 -17.25
C LEU A 115 3.05 -19.48 -17.64
N TYR A 116 3.83 -19.12 -18.65
CA TYR A 116 4.88 -19.99 -19.19
C TYR A 116 6.24 -19.30 -19.11
N ASN A 117 7.27 -20.09 -18.83
CA ASN A 117 8.66 -19.69 -19.03
C ASN A 117 9.00 -19.80 -20.53
N THR A 118 9.41 -18.70 -21.15
CA THR A 118 9.67 -18.68 -22.59
C THR A 118 10.95 -19.44 -23.00
N SER A 119 11.89 -19.67 -22.06
CA SER A 119 13.16 -20.35 -22.38
C SER A 119 12.99 -21.84 -22.63
N ASN A 120 12.09 -22.50 -21.91
CA ASN A 120 11.89 -23.94 -21.96
C ASN A 120 10.43 -24.34 -22.21
N GLY A 121 9.50 -23.41 -22.30
CA GLY A 121 8.08 -23.68 -22.55
C GLY A 121 7.33 -24.29 -21.36
N SER A 122 7.96 -24.42 -20.19
CA SER A 122 7.28 -24.99 -19.01
C SER A 122 6.22 -24.06 -18.46
N ALA A 123 5.11 -24.62 -18.00
CA ALA A 123 4.09 -23.88 -17.26
C ALA A 123 4.58 -23.56 -15.85
N VAL A 124 4.67 -22.27 -15.51
CA VAL A 124 5.01 -21.77 -14.18
C VAL A 124 3.77 -21.75 -13.29
N MET A 125 2.61 -21.44 -13.88
CA MET A 125 1.34 -21.33 -13.19
C MET A 125 0.19 -21.74 -14.11
N SER A 126 -0.83 -22.42 -13.57
CA SER A 126 -2.10 -22.72 -14.28
C SER A 126 -3.25 -22.60 -13.27
N LYS A 127 -4.15 -21.63 -13.47
CA LYS A 127 -5.29 -21.37 -12.58
C LYS A 127 -6.55 -21.02 -13.35
N THR A 128 -7.70 -21.27 -12.72
CA THR A 128 -9.02 -20.90 -13.24
C THR A 128 -9.68 -19.89 -12.34
N TYR A 129 -10.41 -18.92 -12.93
CA TYR A 129 -11.11 -17.85 -12.23
C TYR A 129 -12.56 -17.80 -12.68
N SER A 130 -13.47 -17.65 -11.72
CA SER A 130 -14.88 -17.40 -12.03
C SER A 130 -15.09 -15.95 -12.41
N MET A 131 -15.80 -15.71 -13.50
CA MET A 131 -16.13 -14.39 -14.02
C MET A 131 -17.60 -14.01 -13.81
N GLY A 132 -18.43 -14.86 -13.18
CA GLY A 132 -19.89 -14.72 -13.09
C GLY A 132 -20.35 -13.34 -12.63
N SER A 133 -20.38 -13.08 -11.31
CA SER A 133 -20.80 -11.79 -10.72
C SER A 133 -19.63 -10.84 -10.43
N VAL A 134 -18.41 -11.19 -10.81
CA VAL A 134 -17.19 -10.43 -10.52
C VAL A 134 -16.82 -9.54 -11.72
N SER A 135 -16.46 -8.27 -11.46
CA SER A 135 -16.03 -7.40 -12.54
C SER A 135 -14.75 -7.93 -13.22
N PRO A 136 -14.59 -7.75 -14.55
CA PRO A 136 -13.37 -8.15 -15.25
C PRO A 136 -12.09 -7.56 -14.64
N ARG A 137 -12.14 -6.34 -14.13
CA ARG A 137 -11.01 -5.69 -13.44
C ARG A 137 -10.58 -6.48 -12.21
N ARG A 138 -11.54 -6.90 -11.39
CA ARG A 138 -11.29 -7.65 -10.17
C ARG A 138 -10.67 -9.03 -10.44
N VAL A 139 -11.05 -9.66 -11.56
CA VAL A 139 -10.41 -10.89 -12.04
C VAL A 139 -8.95 -10.60 -12.45
N GLY A 140 -8.69 -9.50 -13.14
CA GLY A 140 -7.34 -9.07 -13.49
C GLY A 140 -6.44 -8.91 -12.26
N HIS A 141 -6.91 -8.22 -11.22
CA HIS A 141 -6.21 -8.07 -9.95
C HIS A 141 -5.93 -9.42 -9.26
N ALA A 142 -6.86 -10.37 -9.32
CA ALA A 142 -6.67 -11.70 -8.78
C ALA A 142 -5.56 -12.47 -9.52
N VAL A 143 -5.56 -12.42 -10.86
CA VAL A 143 -4.50 -13.02 -11.69
C VAL A 143 -3.14 -12.41 -11.36
N ALA A 144 -3.05 -11.09 -11.22
CA ALA A 144 -1.81 -10.40 -10.87
C ALA A 144 -1.29 -10.79 -9.48
N ASN A 145 -2.17 -10.88 -8.47
CA ASN A 145 -1.82 -11.37 -7.13
C ASN A 145 -1.23 -12.78 -7.17
N ASP A 146 -1.87 -13.68 -7.91
CA ASP A 146 -1.42 -15.05 -8.03
C ASP A 146 -0.06 -15.16 -8.76
N ILE A 147 0.19 -14.33 -9.76
CA ILE A 147 1.50 -14.23 -10.41
C ILE A 147 2.58 -13.79 -9.42
N VAL A 148 2.31 -12.76 -8.61
CA VAL A 148 3.24 -12.30 -7.56
C VAL A 148 3.55 -13.43 -6.58
N GLN A 149 2.51 -14.12 -6.11
CA GLN A 149 2.65 -15.20 -5.15
C GLN A 149 3.39 -16.40 -5.72
N ASP A 150 3.07 -16.82 -6.94
CA ASP A 150 3.63 -18.05 -7.53
C ASP A 150 5.06 -17.84 -8.06
N VAL A 151 5.38 -16.62 -8.56
CA VAL A 151 6.70 -16.31 -9.13
C VAL A 151 7.67 -15.76 -8.09
N LEU A 152 7.24 -14.77 -7.27
CA LEU A 152 8.11 -14.08 -6.33
C LEU A 152 8.01 -14.62 -4.90
N LYS A 153 7.00 -15.47 -4.61
CA LYS A 153 6.68 -15.97 -3.26
C LYS A 153 6.37 -14.84 -2.26
N LEU A 154 5.81 -13.75 -2.76
CA LEU A 154 5.40 -12.59 -1.97
C LEU A 154 3.87 -12.51 -1.90
N LYS A 155 3.35 -11.82 -0.87
CA LYS A 155 1.91 -11.53 -0.77
C LYS A 155 1.54 -10.47 -1.82
N GLY A 156 0.51 -10.72 -2.63
CA GLY A 156 -0.05 -9.72 -3.53
C GLY A 156 -0.98 -8.76 -2.77
N PHE A 157 -1.14 -7.54 -3.30
CA PHE A 157 -2.00 -6.51 -2.70
C PHE A 157 -2.98 -5.88 -3.71
N PHE A 158 -3.01 -6.35 -4.95
CA PHE A 158 -3.77 -5.69 -6.03
C PHE A 158 -5.30 -5.82 -5.87
N GLN A 159 -5.79 -6.77 -5.09
CA GLN A 159 -7.22 -6.89 -4.77
C GLN A 159 -7.68 -5.92 -3.67
N SER A 160 -6.75 -5.22 -3.01
CA SER A 160 -7.07 -4.23 -1.99
C SER A 160 -7.84 -3.05 -2.59
N ARG A 161 -8.85 -2.58 -1.88
CA ARG A 161 -9.57 -1.35 -2.20
C ARG A 161 -8.86 -0.16 -1.57
N LEU A 162 -8.89 0.96 -2.26
CA LEU A 162 -8.26 2.20 -1.83
C LEU A 162 -9.34 3.20 -1.40
N LEU A 163 -9.24 3.71 -0.18
CA LEU A 163 -10.03 4.85 0.31
C LEU A 163 -9.18 6.11 0.26
N PHE A 164 -9.81 7.25 0.01
CA PHE A 164 -9.20 8.57 0.14
C PHE A 164 -10.26 9.67 0.24
N ALA A 165 -9.88 10.82 0.76
CA ALA A 165 -10.72 12.00 0.76
C ALA A 165 -10.52 12.78 -0.54
N SER A 166 -11.58 13.05 -1.28
CA SER A 166 -11.56 13.74 -2.59
C SER A 166 -12.62 14.83 -2.66
N GLY A 167 -12.28 15.98 -3.24
CA GLY A 167 -13.22 17.08 -3.37
C GLY A 167 -12.58 18.37 -3.89
N ARG A 168 -13.28 19.50 -3.70
CA ARG A 168 -12.78 20.84 -4.05
C ARG A 168 -12.94 21.78 -2.87
N GLY A 169 -11.94 22.63 -2.64
CA GLY A 169 -11.94 23.56 -1.53
C GLY A 169 -12.06 22.87 -0.16
N ARG A 170 -13.01 23.30 0.66
CA ARG A 170 -13.24 22.71 1.99
C ARG A 170 -14.12 21.45 1.95
N ALA A 171 -14.90 21.25 0.90
CA ALA A 171 -15.77 20.08 0.76
C ALA A 171 -14.97 18.89 0.24
N LYS A 172 -14.88 17.83 1.04
CA LYS A 172 -14.28 16.55 0.65
C LYS A 172 -15.21 15.41 1.02
N ASN A 173 -15.28 14.43 0.14
CA ASN A 173 -16.02 13.20 0.36
C ASN A 173 -15.08 11.99 0.36
N ILE A 174 -15.44 10.97 1.10
CA ILE A 174 -14.71 9.69 1.08
C ILE A 174 -15.06 8.97 -0.22
N VAL A 175 -14.04 8.58 -0.94
CA VAL A 175 -14.10 7.85 -2.19
C VAL A 175 -13.42 6.51 -2.03
N MET A 176 -13.96 5.49 -2.65
CA MET A 176 -13.40 4.15 -2.74
C MET A 176 -13.13 3.80 -4.20
N THR A 177 -11.98 3.19 -4.48
CA THR A 177 -11.59 2.68 -5.80
C THR A 177 -10.93 1.31 -5.67
N ASP A 178 -10.68 0.62 -6.80
CA ASP A 178 -9.65 -0.40 -6.83
C ASP A 178 -8.25 0.24 -6.75
N ILE A 179 -7.20 -0.57 -6.67
CA ILE A 179 -5.81 -0.08 -6.55
C ILE A 179 -5.33 0.75 -7.74
N LEU A 180 -5.94 0.62 -8.92
CA LEU A 180 -5.63 1.40 -10.12
C LEU A 180 -6.55 2.62 -10.31
N GLY A 181 -7.31 3.01 -9.28
CA GLY A 181 -8.25 4.13 -9.34
C GLY A 181 -9.54 3.85 -10.11
N GLY A 182 -9.77 2.60 -10.53
CA GLY A 182 -11.01 2.16 -11.17
C GLY A 182 -12.11 1.80 -10.17
N ASP A 183 -13.27 1.38 -10.68
CA ASP A 183 -14.46 1.01 -9.88
C ASP A 183 -14.82 2.08 -8.83
N ARG A 184 -14.66 3.37 -9.21
CA ARG A 184 -14.78 4.55 -8.33
C ARG A 184 -16.18 4.69 -7.76
N LYS A 185 -16.29 4.74 -6.43
CA LYS A 185 -17.53 4.96 -5.70
C LYS A 185 -17.36 6.05 -4.65
N THR A 186 -18.19 7.09 -4.70
CA THR A 186 -18.26 8.10 -3.65
C THR A 186 -19.12 7.56 -2.52
N LEU A 187 -18.56 7.47 -1.31
CA LEU A 187 -19.19 6.83 -0.15
C LEU A 187 -19.93 7.82 0.75
N THR A 188 -19.50 9.07 0.78
CA THR A 188 -20.15 10.16 1.53
C THR A 188 -20.60 11.25 0.56
N SER A 189 -21.54 12.08 0.97
CA SER A 189 -22.06 13.19 0.14
C SER A 189 -22.25 14.44 0.99
N GLY A 190 -22.32 15.59 0.34
CA GLY A 190 -22.54 16.89 0.98
C GLY A 190 -21.37 17.85 0.78
N ALA A 191 -21.51 19.03 1.41
CA ALA A 191 -20.55 20.13 1.33
C ALA A 191 -19.54 20.12 2.50
N ASP A 192 -19.57 19.10 3.34
CA ASP A 192 -18.75 19.00 4.54
C ASP A 192 -17.36 18.45 4.23
N LEU A 193 -16.42 18.73 5.12
CA LEU A 193 -15.12 18.06 5.10
C LEU A 193 -15.24 16.67 5.72
N ASN A 194 -15.04 15.64 4.91
CA ASN A 194 -14.87 14.26 5.34
C ASN A 194 -13.43 13.83 5.00
N THR A 195 -12.69 13.29 5.98
CA THR A 195 -11.24 13.00 5.82
C THR A 195 -10.80 11.87 6.74
N PHE A 196 -9.54 11.45 6.62
CA PHE A 196 -8.92 10.38 7.42
C PHE A 196 -9.77 9.10 7.45
N PRO A 197 -10.10 8.54 6.27
CA PRO A 197 -10.75 7.24 6.24
C PRO A 197 -9.79 6.16 6.75
N ASP A 198 -10.34 5.12 7.39
CA ASP A 198 -9.60 3.92 7.75
C ASP A 198 -10.51 2.70 7.68
N TRP A 199 -9.92 1.53 7.49
CA TRP A 199 -10.62 0.27 7.33
C TRP A 199 -10.85 -0.43 8.67
N TYR A 200 -12.03 -1.06 8.80
CA TYR A 200 -12.20 -2.10 9.80
C TYR A 200 -11.58 -3.42 9.28
N PRO A 201 -11.06 -4.28 10.17
CA PRO A 201 -10.51 -5.58 9.78
C PRO A 201 -11.53 -6.53 9.15
N ASP A 202 -12.84 -6.23 9.29
CA ASP A 202 -13.93 -6.98 8.67
C ASP A 202 -14.12 -6.71 7.17
N HIS A 203 -13.39 -5.74 6.61
CA HIS A 203 -13.48 -5.29 5.22
C HIS A 203 -14.87 -4.83 4.75
N LYS A 204 -15.83 -4.68 5.68
CA LYS A 204 -17.23 -4.28 5.43
C LYS A 204 -17.54 -2.91 6.00
N ASN A 205 -16.76 -2.47 6.95
CA ASN A 205 -16.93 -1.19 7.61
C ASN A 205 -15.71 -0.30 7.41
N ILE A 206 -15.96 1.00 7.36
CA ILE A 206 -14.91 2.02 7.41
C ILE A 206 -15.23 3.02 8.51
N LEU A 207 -14.20 3.69 9.00
CA LEU A 207 -14.37 4.92 9.77
C LEU A 207 -13.86 6.12 8.97
N TYR A 208 -14.29 7.30 9.35
CA TYR A 208 -13.77 8.56 8.83
C TYR A 208 -14.11 9.71 9.79
N THR A 209 -13.34 10.79 9.72
CA THR A 209 -13.63 12.04 10.43
C THR A 209 -14.52 12.94 9.58
N SER A 210 -15.61 13.45 10.13
CA SER A 210 -16.52 14.40 9.47
C SER A 210 -16.69 15.68 10.28
N TYR A 211 -16.75 16.81 9.60
CA TYR A 211 -16.99 18.13 10.18
C TYR A 211 -18.44 18.62 9.99
N ARG A 212 -19.37 17.72 9.64
CA ARG A 212 -20.80 18.08 9.41
C ARG A 212 -21.53 18.66 10.62
N ASP A 213 -21.02 18.40 11.81
CA ASP A 213 -21.61 18.92 13.08
C ASP A 213 -20.90 20.19 13.55
N ASN A 214 -20.25 20.96 12.65
CA ASN A 214 -19.40 22.12 12.96
C ASN A 214 -18.20 21.79 13.89
N ARG A 215 -17.91 20.53 14.07
CA ARG A 215 -16.76 20.00 14.80
C ARG A 215 -16.36 18.65 14.24
N ALA A 216 -15.12 18.23 14.50
CA ALA A 216 -14.65 16.93 14.10
C ALA A 216 -15.32 15.82 14.92
N VAL A 217 -15.95 14.86 14.25
CA VAL A 217 -16.60 13.68 14.82
C VAL A 217 -16.21 12.44 14.01
N ILE A 218 -15.91 11.33 14.67
CA ILE A 218 -15.61 10.07 14.00
C ILE A 218 -16.90 9.31 13.71
N TYR A 219 -17.09 8.95 12.45
CA TYR A 219 -18.21 8.17 11.94
C TYR A 219 -17.78 6.76 11.53
N LYS A 220 -18.70 5.81 11.66
CA LYS A 220 -18.65 4.48 11.08
C LYS A 220 -19.63 4.37 9.92
N LEU A 221 -19.19 3.87 8.78
CA LEU A 221 -20.02 3.57 7.61
C LEU A 221 -19.95 2.07 7.30
N ASP A 222 -21.08 1.42 7.28
CA ASP A 222 -21.23 0.05 6.78
C ASP A 222 -21.39 0.08 5.26
N LEU A 223 -20.43 -0.50 4.54
CA LEU A 223 -20.38 -0.52 3.08
C LEU A 223 -21.43 -1.43 2.45
N THR A 224 -21.97 -2.39 3.21
CA THR A 224 -22.99 -3.35 2.75
C THR A 224 -24.38 -2.72 2.80
N THR A 225 -24.72 -2.05 3.89
CA THR A 225 -26.04 -1.47 4.13
C THR A 225 -26.13 0.01 3.81
N GLY A 226 -24.99 0.69 3.71
CA GLY A 226 -24.89 2.16 3.62
C GLY A 226 -25.21 2.88 4.95
N LYS A 227 -25.40 2.14 6.04
CA LYS A 227 -25.71 2.74 7.36
C LYS A 227 -24.51 3.54 7.86
N ASN A 228 -24.75 4.82 8.13
CA ASN A 228 -23.77 5.76 8.64
C ASN A 228 -24.16 6.21 10.04
N GLN A 229 -23.24 6.07 11.01
CA GLN A 229 -23.51 6.38 12.41
C GLN A 229 -22.32 7.05 13.10
N LYS A 230 -22.59 7.92 14.06
CA LYS A 230 -21.56 8.50 14.92
C LYS A 230 -20.94 7.38 15.77
N LEU A 231 -19.62 7.19 15.64
CA LEU A 231 -18.88 6.21 16.44
C LEU A 231 -18.31 6.87 17.71
N LEU A 232 -17.71 8.05 17.57
CA LEU A 232 -17.12 8.80 18.68
C LEU A 232 -17.41 10.30 18.50
N ALA A 233 -18.10 10.91 19.48
CA ALA A 233 -18.57 12.29 19.44
C ALA A 233 -18.47 12.96 20.83
N MET A 234 -17.30 12.83 21.47
CA MET A 234 -17.00 13.49 22.75
C MET A 234 -16.99 15.01 22.59
N PRO A 235 -17.10 15.79 23.68
CA PRO A 235 -16.87 17.24 23.62
C PRO A 235 -15.53 17.56 22.95
N GLY A 236 -15.46 18.68 22.22
CA GLY A 236 -14.28 19.08 21.49
C GLY A 236 -14.06 18.32 20.17
N MET A 237 -12.81 18.23 19.73
CA MET A 237 -12.38 17.58 18.49
C MET A 237 -12.22 16.07 18.69
N ASN A 238 -12.71 15.28 17.73
CA ASN A 238 -12.56 13.83 17.66
C ASN A 238 -12.07 13.47 16.27
N THR A 239 -10.79 13.17 16.12
CA THR A 239 -10.15 13.02 14.80
C THR A 239 -9.13 11.90 14.75
N SER A 240 -8.65 11.59 13.53
CA SER A 240 -7.55 10.66 13.28
C SER A 240 -7.77 9.29 13.92
N GLY A 241 -8.96 8.72 13.73
CA GLY A 241 -9.27 7.40 14.27
C GLY A 241 -8.53 6.29 13.54
N ALA A 242 -8.07 5.27 14.26
CA ALA A 242 -7.51 4.03 13.72
C ALA A 242 -8.08 2.82 14.48
N ILE A 243 -8.56 1.82 13.74
CA ILE A 243 -9.09 0.58 14.34
C ILE A 243 -7.94 -0.40 14.61
N SER A 244 -7.94 -1.04 15.79
CA SER A 244 -6.96 -2.09 16.07
C SER A 244 -7.15 -3.28 15.13
N PRO A 245 -6.07 -3.96 14.69
CA PRO A 245 -6.16 -5.12 13.79
C PRO A 245 -7.05 -6.26 14.31
N ASP A 246 -7.22 -6.40 15.63
CA ASP A 246 -8.15 -7.35 16.24
C ASP A 246 -9.62 -6.89 16.24
N GLY A 247 -9.89 -5.68 15.75
CA GLY A 247 -11.23 -5.08 15.65
C GLY A 247 -11.89 -4.71 16.97
N ARG A 248 -11.14 -4.66 18.08
CA ARG A 248 -11.71 -4.45 19.43
C ARG A 248 -11.63 -3.03 19.92
N GLN A 249 -10.67 -2.25 19.43
CA GLN A 249 -10.41 -0.91 19.92
C GLN A 249 -10.29 0.11 18.79
N LEU A 250 -10.65 1.34 19.11
CA LEU A 250 -10.38 2.54 18.32
C LEU A 250 -9.32 3.36 19.06
N ALA A 251 -8.20 3.67 18.43
CA ALA A 251 -7.32 4.76 18.85
C ALA A 251 -7.80 6.06 18.20
N ALA A 252 -7.88 7.15 18.94
CA ALA A 252 -8.33 8.44 18.43
C ALA A 252 -7.66 9.60 19.18
N ILE A 253 -7.62 10.75 18.54
CA ILE A 253 -7.16 11.99 19.12
C ILE A 253 -8.36 12.81 19.57
N LEU A 254 -8.41 13.14 20.88
CA LEU A 254 -9.46 13.92 21.49
C LEU A 254 -8.85 15.10 22.26
N ASP A 255 -9.45 16.29 22.15
CA ASP A 255 -9.05 17.47 22.92
C ASP A 255 -10.02 17.83 24.07
N LYS A 256 -10.90 16.89 24.44
CA LYS A 256 -11.95 17.10 25.47
C LYS A 256 -11.42 17.55 26.84
N ASP A 257 -10.15 17.30 27.12
CA ASP A 257 -9.48 17.67 28.38
C ASP A 257 -8.49 18.84 28.18
N GLY A 258 -8.61 19.60 27.08
CA GLY A 258 -7.90 20.86 26.81
C GLY A 258 -6.79 20.79 25.76
N PHE A 259 -6.18 19.61 25.54
CA PHE A 259 -5.14 19.39 24.53
C PHE A 259 -5.46 18.15 23.69
N PRO A 260 -5.02 18.11 22.39
CA PRO A 260 -5.16 16.92 21.56
C PRO A 260 -4.31 15.77 22.12
N GLU A 261 -4.97 14.76 22.65
CA GLU A 261 -4.33 13.63 23.31
C GLU A 261 -4.80 12.29 22.74
N LEU A 262 -3.97 11.27 22.92
CA LEU A 262 -4.26 9.92 22.48
C LEU A 262 -5.17 9.19 23.47
N TYR A 263 -6.26 8.66 22.95
CA TYR A 263 -7.21 7.82 23.67
C TYR A 263 -7.42 6.48 22.97
N THR A 264 -7.76 5.45 23.74
CA THR A 264 -8.37 4.23 23.21
C THR A 264 -9.83 4.14 23.66
N TYR A 265 -10.68 3.60 22.78
CA TYR A 265 -12.10 3.37 23.00
C TYR A 265 -12.45 1.92 22.66
N ALA A 266 -13.11 1.20 23.57
CA ALA A 266 -13.54 -0.17 23.34
C ALA A 266 -14.78 -0.20 22.42
N LEU A 267 -14.68 -0.86 21.26
CA LEU A 267 -15.76 -0.91 20.25
C LEU A 267 -16.97 -1.75 20.69
N SER A 268 -16.80 -2.62 21.68
CA SER A 268 -17.90 -3.37 22.32
C SER A 268 -18.76 -2.54 23.29
N GLY A 269 -18.42 -1.25 23.48
CA GLY A 269 -18.93 -0.44 24.57
C GLY A 269 -18.11 -0.63 25.85
N GLY A 270 -18.10 0.35 26.75
CA GLY A 270 -17.33 0.22 28.01
C GLY A 270 -16.36 1.36 28.29
N GLY A 271 -16.45 2.44 27.52
CA GLY A 271 -15.73 3.66 27.84
C GLY A 271 -14.44 3.85 27.05
N HIS A 272 -13.75 4.92 27.40
CA HIS A 272 -12.50 5.35 26.78
C HIS A 272 -11.38 5.43 27.82
N LYS A 273 -10.16 5.22 27.39
CA LYS A 273 -8.96 5.36 28.22
C LYS A 273 -8.04 6.41 27.63
N ARG A 274 -7.71 7.43 28.41
CA ARG A 274 -6.68 8.42 28.09
C ARG A 274 -5.31 7.78 28.24
N LEU A 275 -4.51 7.78 27.18
CA LEU A 275 -3.17 7.17 27.17
C LEU A 275 -2.07 8.20 27.41
N THR A 276 -2.20 9.40 26.84
CA THR A 276 -1.25 10.50 27.02
C THR A 276 -1.82 11.59 27.91
N ARG A 277 -0.95 12.35 28.56
CA ARG A 277 -1.30 13.46 29.47
C ARG A 277 -0.21 14.51 29.36
N GLY A 278 -0.59 15.76 29.13
CA GLY A 278 0.36 16.87 29.06
C GLY A 278 -0.24 18.08 28.39
N ARG A 279 0.64 18.89 27.83
CA ARG A 279 0.29 20.09 27.03
C ARG A 279 0.71 19.92 25.58
N GLU A 280 1.24 18.76 25.25
CA GLU A 280 1.68 18.37 23.94
C GLU A 280 0.46 18.05 23.06
N ASN A 281 0.63 18.21 21.76
CA ASN A 281 -0.37 17.82 20.78
C ASN A 281 0.01 16.46 20.18
N GLU A 282 -0.85 15.50 20.39
CA GLU A 282 -0.75 14.17 19.79
C GLU A 282 -1.53 14.11 18.47
N SER A 283 -1.06 13.31 17.50
CA SER A 283 -1.75 13.16 16.22
C SER A 283 -1.44 11.82 15.54
N SER A 284 -2.28 11.45 14.57
CA SER A 284 -2.05 10.38 13.61
C SER A 284 -1.67 9.02 14.24
N PRO A 285 -2.50 8.44 15.09
CA PRO A 285 -2.22 7.13 15.68
C PRO A 285 -2.31 6.02 14.63
N SER A 286 -1.43 5.00 14.75
CA SER A 286 -1.48 3.76 13.97
C SER A 286 -1.13 2.57 14.85
N TRP A 287 -1.83 1.45 14.70
CA TRP A 287 -1.66 0.27 15.52
C TRP A 287 -0.53 -0.64 15.04
N SER A 288 0.14 -1.30 15.98
CA SER A 288 0.97 -2.47 15.65
C SER A 288 0.09 -3.62 15.17
N PRO A 289 0.59 -4.52 14.28
CA PRO A 289 -0.20 -5.63 13.74
C PRO A 289 -0.74 -6.59 14.81
N ASP A 290 -0.08 -6.67 15.96
CA ASP A 290 -0.51 -7.49 17.11
C ASP A 290 -1.48 -6.78 18.06
N SER A 291 -1.91 -5.54 17.73
CA SER A 291 -2.84 -4.72 18.52
C SER A 291 -2.35 -4.34 19.93
N ARG A 292 -1.03 -4.46 20.21
CA ARG A 292 -0.48 -4.21 21.55
C ARG A 292 0.14 -2.83 21.71
N GLN A 293 0.55 -2.21 20.63
CA GLN A 293 1.22 -0.91 20.64
C GLN A 293 0.56 0.08 19.68
N ILE A 294 0.78 1.36 19.93
CA ILE A 294 0.33 2.46 19.07
C ILE A 294 1.56 3.33 18.77
N VAL A 295 1.80 3.59 17.48
CA VAL A 295 2.71 4.62 17.01
C VAL A 295 1.90 5.89 16.73
N PHE A 296 2.42 7.05 17.05
CA PHE A 296 1.76 8.33 16.88
C PHE A 296 2.76 9.48 16.81
N SER A 297 2.32 10.66 16.41
CA SER A 297 3.13 11.87 16.44
C SER A 297 2.85 12.65 17.72
N SER A 298 3.90 13.22 18.33
CA SER A 298 3.81 14.11 19.50
C SER A 298 4.78 15.26 19.35
N ASP A 299 4.35 16.48 19.70
CA ASP A 299 5.21 17.67 19.72
C ASP A 299 5.95 17.86 21.06
N GLU A 300 6.03 16.83 21.89
CA GLU A 300 6.90 16.79 23.06
C GLU A 300 8.34 17.16 22.66
N GLY A 301 8.86 18.24 23.15
CA GLY A 301 10.16 18.76 22.73
C GLY A 301 10.09 19.83 21.62
N LYS A 302 8.92 20.44 21.40
CA LYS A 302 8.59 21.61 20.56
C LYS A 302 8.22 21.31 19.11
N ASN A 303 8.72 20.25 18.51
CA ASN A 303 8.38 19.87 17.14
C ASN A 303 7.86 18.41 17.10
N PRO A 304 6.89 18.10 16.23
CA PRO A 304 6.37 16.75 16.11
C PRO A 304 7.46 15.73 15.82
N GLN A 305 7.43 14.64 16.56
CA GLN A 305 8.30 13.48 16.41
C GLN A 305 7.50 12.19 16.55
N ILE A 306 8.07 11.07 16.15
CA ILE A 306 7.39 9.78 16.18
C ILE A 306 7.66 9.06 17.51
N TYR A 307 6.57 8.65 18.16
CA TYR A 307 6.58 7.93 19.43
C TYR A 307 5.82 6.62 19.33
N ILE A 308 6.24 5.64 20.14
CA ILE A 308 5.52 4.39 20.37
C ILE A 308 5.17 4.28 21.86
N MET A 309 3.98 3.75 22.14
CA MET A 309 3.60 3.35 23.51
C MET A 309 2.74 2.09 23.50
N SER A 310 2.59 1.45 24.66
CA SER A 310 1.66 0.35 24.84
C SER A 310 0.21 0.83 24.72
N ALA A 311 -0.65 0.06 24.05
CA ALA A 311 -2.10 0.30 24.02
C ALA A 311 -2.75 0.20 25.41
N SER A 312 -2.08 -0.47 26.36
CA SER A 312 -2.49 -0.50 27.76
C SER A 312 -2.03 0.74 28.56
N GLY A 313 -1.34 1.71 27.93
CA GLY A 313 -0.80 2.91 28.59
C GLY A 313 0.60 2.70 29.11
N GLY A 314 1.13 3.70 29.82
CA GLY A 314 2.50 3.74 30.32
C GLY A 314 3.34 4.83 29.65
N SER A 315 4.66 4.70 29.65
CA SER A 315 5.56 5.68 29.05
C SER A 315 5.59 5.56 27.53
N LYS A 316 5.66 6.71 26.84
CA LYS A 316 5.93 6.77 25.40
C LYS A 316 7.44 6.81 25.14
N LYS A 317 7.88 6.21 24.04
CA LYS A 317 9.29 6.16 23.62
C LYS A 317 9.43 6.79 22.25
N ARG A 318 10.29 7.79 22.09
CA ARG A 318 10.62 8.37 20.79
C ARG A 318 11.43 7.36 19.96
N ILE A 319 11.03 7.22 18.68
CA ILE A 319 11.68 6.38 17.66
C ILE A 319 12.07 7.22 16.45
N CYS A 320 12.65 6.63 15.41
CA CYS A 320 12.99 7.27 14.14
C CYS A 320 13.82 8.56 14.34
N ARG A 321 14.90 8.47 15.11
CA ARG A 321 15.73 9.62 15.50
C ARG A 321 16.65 10.06 14.37
N ASN A 322 17.09 11.33 14.44
CA ASN A 322 18.16 11.90 13.59
C ASN A 322 17.85 12.05 12.09
N VAL A 323 16.57 12.06 11.68
CA VAL A 323 16.18 12.29 10.28
C VAL A 323 15.78 13.75 10.06
N SER A 324 14.86 14.27 10.84
CA SER A 324 14.33 15.62 10.70
C SER A 324 13.91 16.19 12.06
N ARG A 325 13.82 17.52 12.11
CA ARG A 325 13.22 18.22 13.26
C ARG A 325 11.70 18.13 13.28
N TYR A 326 11.06 17.74 12.17
CA TYR A 326 9.63 17.61 12.02
C TYR A 326 9.31 16.27 11.39
N CYS A 327 8.68 15.36 12.17
CA CYS A 327 8.24 14.05 11.73
C CYS A 327 6.81 13.79 12.20
N THR A 328 5.93 13.35 11.27
CA THR A 328 4.49 13.18 11.54
C THR A 328 3.89 12.01 10.74
N SER A 329 2.59 11.75 10.95
CA SER A 329 1.77 10.80 10.18
C SER A 329 2.41 9.40 10.07
N PRO A 330 2.77 8.75 11.18
CA PRO A 330 3.33 7.41 11.13
C PRO A 330 2.28 6.37 10.74
N ALA A 331 2.74 5.34 10.01
CA ALA A 331 1.99 4.14 9.68
C ALA A 331 2.83 2.90 9.96
N TRP A 332 2.29 1.95 10.73
CA TRP A 332 2.98 0.69 11.04
C TRP A 332 2.86 -0.29 9.87
N SER A 333 3.96 -0.97 9.49
CA SER A 333 3.92 -1.99 8.44
C SER A 333 3.18 -3.25 8.92
N PRO A 334 2.47 -3.97 8.02
CA PRO A 334 1.75 -5.19 8.37
C PRO A 334 2.61 -6.31 8.97
N ASP A 335 3.91 -6.36 8.63
CA ASP A 335 4.87 -7.33 9.21
C ASP A 335 5.40 -6.92 10.59
N GLY A 336 5.04 -5.72 11.07
CA GLY A 336 5.45 -5.20 12.37
C GLY A 336 6.89 -4.70 12.46
N LYS A 337 7.64 -4.65 11.35
CA LYS A 337 9.09 -4.38 11.39
C LYS A 337 9.46 -2.95 11.06
N LYS A 338 8.57 -2.19 10.39
CA LYS A 338 8.87 -0.86 9.86
C LYS A 338 7.79 0.15 10.22
N ILE A 339 8.17 1.42 10.26
CA ILE A 339 7.26 2.56 10.33
C ILE A 339 7.50 3.45 9.10
N ALA A 340 6.49 3.66 8.27
CA ALA A 340 6.50 4.75 7.30
C ALA A 340 6.02 6.02 8.00
N TYR A 341 6.60 7.16 7.67
CA TYR A 341 6.23 8.44 8.27
C TYR A 341 6.62 9.60 7.36
N VAL A 342 6.03 10.76 7.60
CA VAL A 342 6.37 12.01 6.93
C VAL A 342 7.51 12.69 7.68
N ALA A 343 8.55 13.14 6.97
CA ALA A 343 9.62 13.96 7.52
C ALA A 343 9.80 15.23 6.67
N GLN A 344 10.02 16.37 7.31
CA GLN A 344 10.42 17.57 6.59
C GLN A 344 11.90 17.49 6.21
N ILE A 345 12.18 17.40 4.92
CA ILE A 345 13.54 17.34 4.37
C ILE A 345 13.73 18.54 3.43
N GLY A 346 14.59 19.46 3.83
CA GLY A 346 14.70 20.74 3.13
C GLY A 346 13.40 21.54 3.22
N ALA A 347 12.83 21.92 2.08
CA ALA A 347 11.60 22.69 1.99
C ALA A 347 10.33 21.82 1.91
N ASN A 348 10.47 20.51 1.64
CA ASN A 348 9.35 19.63 1.34
C ASN A 348 9.13 18.59 2.44
N TYR A 349 7.93 18.01 2.44
CA TYR A 349 7.59 16.83 3.21
C TYR A 349 7.81 15.59 2.35
N GLU A 350 8.55 14.62 2.89
CA GLU A 350 8.93 13.39 2.19
C GLU A 350 8.53 12.17 3.01
N ILE A 351 8.30 11.04 2.34
CA ILE A 351 8.03 9.76 3.01
C ILE A 351 9.36 9.10 3.38
N CYS A 352 9.51 8.81 4.67
CA CYS A 352 10.63 8.06 5.23
C CYS A 352 10.15 6.71 5.78
N VAL A 353 11.05 5.74 5.80
CA VAL A 353 10.83 4.41 6.40
C VAL A 353 11.86 4.16 7.47
N CYS A 354 11.42 3.88 8.69
CA CYS A 354 12.24 3.50 9.83
C CYS A 354 12.16 1.98 10.03
N ASP A 355 13.31 1.32 10.11
CA ASP A 355 13.43 -0.06 10.55
C ASP A 355 13.46 -0.11 12.08
N LEU A 356 12.53 -0.84 12.68
CA LEU A 356 12.36 -0.87 14.15
C LEU A 356 13.47 -1.65 14.88
N SER A 357 14.16 -2.55 14.20
CA SER A 357 15.24 -3.35 14.79
C SER A 357 16.53 -2.55 14.93
N SER A 358 16.87 -1.77 13.91
CA SER A 358 18.09 -0.94 13.89
C SER A 358 17.83 0.49 14.36
N GLY A 359 16.59 0.98 14.26
CA GLY A 359 16.23 2.38 14.47
C GLY A 359 16.65 3.31 13.34
N ASN A 360 17.22 2.78 12.26
CA ASN A 360 17.64 3.54 11.10
C ASN A 360 16.47 3.90 10.18
N SER A 361 16.54 5.08 9.60
CA SER A 361 15.53 5.57 8.65
C SER A 361 16.13 5.86 7.28
N VAL A 362 15.37 5.59 6.24
CA VAL A 362 15.69 5.96 4.86
C VAL A 362 14.62 6.88 4.31
N ASN A 363 15.01 7.91 3.55
CA ASN A 363 14.10 8.68 2.72
C ASN A 363 13.76 7.86 1.48
N VAL A 364 12.47 7.63 1.21
CA VAL A 364 12.02 6.82 0.07
C VAL A 364 11.45 7.65 -1.07
N THR A 365 11.02 8.89 -0.81
CA THR A 365 10.63 9.87 -1.83
C THR A 365 11.64 11.01 -1.88
N ASN A 366 11.82 11.59 -3.05
CA ASN A 366 12.71 12.76 -3.21
C ASN A 366 12.27 13.55 -4.45
N ASN A 367 11.39 14.49 -4.25
CA ASN A 367 10.79 15.27 -5.32
C ASN A 367 10.40 16.67 -4.83
N PRO A 368 10.10 17.64 -5.72
CA PRO A 368 9.79 19.02 -5.33
C PRO A 368 8.39 19.22 -4.74
N SER A 369 7.62 18.15 -4.53
CA SER A 369 6.26 18.20 -3.97
C SER A 369 6.24 17.71 -2.53
N ASN A 370 5.17 18.03 -1.80
CA ASN A 370 4.94 17.44 -0.48
C ASN A 370 4.28 16.07 -0.64
N ASP A 371 4.84 15.07 0.00
CA ASP A 371 4.34 13.71 0.11
C ASP A 371 3.88 13.45 1.55
N GLU A 372 2.60 13.09 1.73
CA GLU A 372 1.94 13.06 3.03
C GLU A 372 1.03 11.83 3.20
N PHE A 373 0.70 11.51 4.45
CA PHE A 373 -0.26 10.46 4.83
C PHE A 373 0.08 9.07 4.25
N PRO A 374 1.25 8.49 4.57
CA PRO A 374 1.59 7.17 4.11
C PRO A 374 0.70 6.09 4.72
N CYS A 375 0.34 5.07 3.91
CA CYS A 375 -0.21 3.81 4.37
C CYS A 375 0.45 2.64 3.63
N TRP A 376 0.63 1.51 4.32
CA TRP A 376 1.29 0.35 3.75
C TRP A 376 0.33 -0.51 2.93
N ALA A 377 0.84 -1.13 1.87
CA ALA A 377 0.21 -2.28 1.26
C ALA A 377 0.48 -3.55 2.10
N ALA A 378 -0.34 -4.59 1.89
CA ALA A 378 -0.29 -5.83 2.66
C ALA A 378 1.03 -6.61 2.56
N ASP A 379 1.90 -6.26 1.61
CA ASP A 379 3.21 -6.86 1.39
C ASP A 379 4.34 -6.23 2.24
N SER A 380 4.04 -5.19 3.03
CA SER A 380 5.02 -4.45 3.85
C SER A 380 6.21 -3.86 3.06
N ARG A 381 6.02 -3.66 1.77
CA ARG A 381 7.01 -3.12 0.83
C ARG A 381 6.50 -1.89 0.09
N HIS A 382 5.26 -1.93 -0.39
CA HIS A 382 4.66 -0.81 -1.09
C HIS A 382 3.97 0.15 -0.13
N ILE A 383 4.11 1.45 -0.40
CA ILE A 383 3.53 2.53 0.41
C ILE A 383 2.68 3.39 -0.52
N VAL A 384 1.42 3.61 -0.14
CA VAL A 384 0.50 4.55 -0.80
C VAL A 384 0.48 5.83 0.01
N PHE A 385 0.52 6.97 -0.66
CA PHE A 385 0.55 8.30 -0.03
C PHE A 385 -0.10 9.36 -0.92
N SER A 386 -0.40 10.52 -0.37
CA SER A 386 -0.87 11.67 -1.15
C SER A 386 0.29 12.59 -1.54
N ARG A 387 0.32 13.03 -2.80
CA ARG A 387 1.32 13.98 -3.33
C ARG A 387 0.65 15.31 -3.66
N ALA A 388 1.20 16.40 -3.11
CA ALA A 388 0.75 17.78 -3.33
C ALA A 388 -0.76 17.98 -3.06
N SER A 389 -1.37 17.15 -2.20
CA SER A 389 -2.82 17.10 -1.93
C SER A 389 -3.69 17.03 -3.22
N SER A 390 -3.17 16.46 -4.30
CA SER A 390 -3.82 16.43 -5.62
C SER A 390 -3.81 15.05 -6.30
N SER A 391 -2.99 14.13 -5.84
CA SER A 391 -2.89 12.78 -6.39
C SER A 391 -2.55 11.75 -5.31
N ILE A 392 -2.93 10.51 -5.57
CA ILE A 392 -2.52 9.35 -4.76
C ILE A 392 -1.47 8.58 -5.55
N VAL A 393 -0.35 8.32 -4.91
CA VAL A 393 0.83 7.67 -5.48
C VAL A 393 1.15 6.42 -4.70
N ILE A 394 1.65 5.39 -5.35
CA ILE A 394 2.26 4.22 -4.73
C ILE A 394 3.75 4.18 -5.05
N ILE A 395 4.55 3.84 -4.06
CA ILE A 395 5.99 3.64 -4.20
C ILE A 395 6.39 2.25 -3.71
N ASP A 396 7.26 1.60 -4.43
CA ASP A 396 8.01 0.44 -3.95
C ASP A 396 9.18 0.95 -3.10
N SER A 397 9.12 0.77 -1.79
CA SER A 397 10.10 1.30 -0.85
C SER A 397 11.51 0.68 -0.99
N GLU A 398 11.64 -0.43 -1.72
CA GLU A 398 12.93 -1.09 -1.96
C GLU A 398 13.61 -0.62 -3.26
N THR A 399 12.82 -0.34 -4.30
CA THR A 399 13.34 0.05 -5.62
C THR A 399 13.20 1.55 -5.90
N GLY A 400 12.37 2.27 -5.14
CA GLY A 400 12.03 3.67 -5.40
C GLY A 400 11.11 3.87 -6.60
N LYS A 401 10.55 2.79 -7.18
CA LYS A 401 9.64 2.90 -8.31
C LYS A 401 8.30 3.46 -7.89
N GLU A 402 7.90 4.56 -8.50
CA GLU A 402 6.64 5.25 -8.23
C GLU A 402 5.63 5.05 -9.36
N THR A 403 4.34 5.05 -8.99
CA THR A 403 3.22 5.05 -9.93
C THR A 403 2.08 5.89 -9.37
N THR A 404 1.55 6.82 -10.17
CA THR A 404 0.34 7.56 -9.80
C THR A 404 -0.89 6.66 -10.00
N LEU A 405 -1.64 6.45 -8.92
CA LEU A 405 -2.86 5.63 -8.90
C LEU A 405 -4.09 6.46 -9.26
N VAL A 406 -4.19 7.64 -8.67
CA VAL A 406 -5.32 8.58 -8.87
C VAL A 406 -4.76 9.99 -9.04
N SER A 407 -5.33 10.76 -9.96
CA SER A 407 -4.98 12.16 -10.20
C SER A 407 -6.20 12.99 -10.65
N GLY A 408 -6.06 14.31 -10.59
CA GLY A 408 -7.06 15.27 -11.10
C GLY A 408 -8.10 15.72 -10.08
N GLY A 409 -7.96 15.36 -8.80
CA GLY A 409 -8.75 15.83 -7.66
C GLY A 409 -7.90 16.54 -6.61
N ALA A 410 -8.53 16.93 -5.50
CA ALA A 410 -7.82 17.29 -4.27
C ALA A 410 -7.81 16.06 -3.34
N ASP A 411 -7.06 15.03 -3.74
CA ASP A 411 -7.08 13.70 -3.16
C ASP A 411 -6.04 13.59 -2.03
N THR A 412 -6.49 13.20 -0.83
CA THR A 412 -5.66 13.18 0.38
C THR A 412 -6.00 12.03 1.31
N ALA A 413 -5.09 11.75 2.25
CA ALA A 413 -5.28 10.80 3.34
C ALA A 413 -5.74 9.41 2.82
N PRO A 414 -4.91 8.72 2.00
CA PRO A 414 -5.25 7.39 1.51
C PRO A 414 -5.24 6.36 2.66
N ALA A 415 -6.11 5.35 2.54
CA ALA A 415 -6.10 4.16 3.36
C ALA A 415 -6.30 2.94 2.47
N LEU A 416 -5.35 2.04 2.46
CA LEU A 416 -5.42 0.81 1.68
C LEU A 416 -6.03 -0.30 2.54
N GLU A 417 -6.90 -1.10 1.94
CA GLU A 417 -7.51 -2.27 2.58
C GLU A 417 -6.42 -3.26 2.98
N PRO A 418 -6.37 -3.70 4.25
CA PRO A 418 -5.29 -4.52 4.81
C PRO A 418 -5.17 -5.94 4.24
#